data_cdbb6b5cee4d7cc170ef2be735554359
#
_entry.id   cdbb6b5cee4d7cc170ef2be735554359
#
_cell.length_a   1.000
_cell.length_b   1.000
_cell.length_c   1.000
_cell.angle_alpha   90.00
_cell.angle_beta   90.00
_cell.angle_gamma   90.00
#
_symmetry.space_group_name_H-M   'P 1'
#
loop_
_entity.id
_entity.type
_entity.pdbx_description
1 polymer ?
#
loop_
_entity_poly.entity_id
_entity_poly.type
_entity_poly.pdbx_seq_one_letter_code
_entity_poly.pdbx_strand_id
1 'polypeptide(L)'
;MPNHPPVSELRKQVTAGGAARYHEANAARGKLFARDRIAALVDAGSFVEDGQLANVMAGDLPSDGVITGTAMIAGRPVALMANDSTVKAGSWGARTVEKIIRIIERAYDLSIPMVWL
;
A
#
# COMPACT_ATOMS: atom_id res chain seq x y z
N MET A 1 16.69 -24.75 10.97
CA MET A 1 15.67 -24.03 10.16
C MET A 1 15.53 -22.63 10.70
N PRO A 2 15.75 -21.59 9.88
CA PRO A 2 15.45 -20.26 10.33
C PRO A 2 13.96 -20.16 10.67
N ASN A 3 13.64 -19.67 11.87
CA ASN A 3 12.27 -19.39 12.27
C ASN A 3 11.79 -18.16 11.52
N HIS A 4 11.02 -18.37 10.46
CA HIS A 4 10.34 -17.27 9.81
C HIS A 4 9.10 -16.89 10.62
N PRO A 5 8.83 -15.60 10.82
CA PRO A 5 7.59 -15.20 11.47
C PRO A 5 6.38 -15.66 10.66
N PRO A 6 5.26 -15.97 11.33
CA PRO A 6 4.04 -16.36 10.62
C PRO A 6 3.54 -15.23 9.71
N VAL A 7 2.83 -15.58 8.64
CA VAL A 7 2.31 -14.61 7.67
C VAL A 7 1.45 -13.52 8.33
N SER A 8 0.70 -13.88 9.36
CA SER A 8 -0.09 -12.90 10.12
C SER A 8 0.76 -11.82 10.77
N GLU A 9 1.93 -12.16 11.27
CA GLU A 9 2.87 -11.21 11.86
C GLU A 9 3.51 -10.34 10.76
N LEU A 10 3.92 -10.95 9.65
CA LEU A 10 4.44 -10.21 8.50
C LEU A 10 3.42 -9.18 7.98
N ARG A 11 2.16 -9.55 7.91
CA ARG A 11 1.10 -8.63 7.51
C ARG A 11 0.93 -7.48 8.48
N LYS A 12 1.01 -7.72 9.78
CA LYS A 12 0.98 -6.64 10.78
C LYS A 12 2.13 -5.67 10.60
N GLN A 13 3.34 -6.18 10.39
CA GLN A 13 4.53 -5.34 10.15
C GLN A 13 4.36 -4.49 8.90
N VAL A 14 3.90 -5.08 7.80
CA VAL A 14 3.68 -4.37 6.54
C VAL A 14 2.59 -3.30 6.68
N THR A 15 1.47 -3.63 7.31
CA THR A 15 0.35 -2.69 7.46
C THR A 15 0.62 -1.57 8.46
N ALA A 16 1.62 -1.71 9.31
CA ALA A 16 2.06 -0.64 10.21
C ALA A 16 2.80 0.49 9.49
N GLY A 17 3.28 0.26 8.28
CA GLY A 17 4.06 1.25 7.52
C GLY A 17 5.47 1.46 8.09
N GLY A 18 5.99 2.67 7.94
CA GLY A 18 7.32 3.04 8.42
C GLY A 18 7.38 3.32 9.92
N ALA A 19 8.49 3.87 10.38
CA ALA A 19 8.73 4.14 11.79
C ALA A 19 7.71 5.12 12.39
N ALA A 20 7.39 4.94 13.68
CA ALA A 20 6.43 5.77 14.40
C ALA A 20 6.69 7.28 14.29
N ARG A 21 7.96 7.69 14.28
CA ARG A 21 8.34 9.11 14.14
C ARG A 21 7.83 9.74 12.83
N TYR A 22 7.73 8.99 11.76
CA TYR A 22 7.21 9.47 10.47
C TYR A 22 5.69 9.61 10.49
N HIS A 23 5.00 8.67 11.16
CA HIS A 23 3.56 8.79 11.38
C HIS A 23 3.23 10.02 12.22
N GLU A 24 3.98 10.26 13.29
CA GLU A 24 3.81 11.42 14.18
C GLU A 24 4.04 12.74 13.42
N ALA A 25 5.10 12.80 12.60
CA ALA A 25 5.40 13.98 11.79
C ALA A 25 4.28 14.27 10.76
N ASN A 26 3.73 13.25 10.13
CA ASN A 26 2.61 13.41 9.20
C ASN A 26 1.34 13.86 9.91
N ALA A 27 1.02 13.27 11.06
CA ALA A 27 -0.14 13.66 11.87
C ALA A 27 -0.06 15.11 12.33
N ALA A 28 1.13 15.58 12.74
CA ALA A 28 1.36 16.96 13.14
C ALA A 28 1.12 17.95 11.98
N ARG A 29 1.24 17.51 10.73
CA ARG A 29 0.95 18.30 9.51
C ARG A 29 -0.48 18.12 9.01
N GLY A 30 -1.32 17.38 9.71
CA GLY A 30 -2.68 17.07 9.28
C GLY A 30 -2.74 16.07 8.11
N LYS A 31 -1.69 15.28 7.88
CA LYS A 31 -1.66 14.27 6.82
C LYS A 31 -2.09 12.92 7.35
N LEU A 32 -2.98 12.24 6.61
CA LEU A 32 -3.36 10.88 6.91
C LEU A 32 -2.28 9.89 6.45
N PHE A 33 -2.13 8.80 7.18
CA PHE A 33 -1.38 7.64 6.73
C PHE A 33 -2.00 7.06 5.46
N ALA A 34 -1.17 6.54 4.54
CA ALA A 34 -1.64 6.09 3.23
C ALA A 34 -2.80 5.06 3.31
N ARG A 35 -2.73 4.12 4.24
CA ARG A 35 -3.81 3.13 4.42
C ARG A 35 -5.11 3.75 4.94
N ASP A 36 -5.00 4.77 5.77
CA ASP A 36 -6.17 5.52 6.24
C ASP A 36 -6.78 6.36 5.12
N ARG A 37 -5.95 6.89 4.21
CA ARG A 37 -6.42 7.59 3.01
C ARG A 37 -7.20 6.65 2.10
N ILE A 38 -6.70 5.45 1.88
CA ILE A 38 -7.40 4.42 1.10
C ILE A 38 -8.74 4.10 1.77
N ALA A 39 -8.74 3.83 3.08
CA ALA A 39 -9.95 3.50 3.82
C ALA A 39 -11.00 4.62 3.77
N ALA A 40 -10.57 5.89 3.75
CA ALA A 40 -11.47 7.04 3.64
C ALA A 40 -12.08 7.19 2.23
N LEU A 41 -11.40 6.69 1.20
CA LEU A 41 -11.83 6.83 -0.19
C LEU A 41 -12.77 5.72 -0.64
N VAL A 42 -12.51 4.48 -0.25
CA VAL A 42 -13.16 3.30 -0.81
C VAL A 42 -14.35 2.85 0.02
N ASP A 43 -15.22 2.07 -0.58
CA ASP A 43 -16.33 1.43 0.13
C ASP A 43 -15.79 0.49 1.21
N ALA A 44 -16.41 0.49 2.39
CA ALA A 44 -15.95 -0.28 3.54
C ALA A 44 -15.76 -1.76 3.21
N GLY A 45 -14.58 -2.30 3.54
CA GLY A 45 -14.24 -3.70 3.33
C GLY A 45 -13.99 -4.11 1.87
N SER A 46 -13.99 -3.17 0.93
CA SER A 46 -13.85 -3.47 -0.51
C SER A 46 -12.40 -3.56 -0.98
N PHE A 47 -11.43 -3.05 -0.21
CA PHE A 47 -10.04 -3.01 -0.64
C PHE A 47 -9.39 -4.40 -0.61
N VAL A 48 -8.84 -4.81 -1.75
CA VAL A 48 -8.05 -6.04 -1.90
C VAL A 48 -6.65 -5.64 -2.33
N GLU A 49 -5.70 -5.77 -1.42
CA GLU A 49 -4.31 -5.38 -1.66
C GLU A 49 -3.60 -6.38 -2.56
N ASP A 50 -2.86 -5.86 -3.56
CA ASP A 50 -1.97 -6.65 -4.42
C ASP A 50 -0.51 -6.41 -4.00
N GLY A 51 0.27 -7.49 -3.93
CA GLY A 51 1.69 -7.39 -3.64
C GLY A 51 2.03 -6.91 -2.22
N GLN A 52 1.17 -7.13 -1.24
CA GLN A 52 1.38 -6.71 0.15
C GLN A 52 2.73 -7.19 0.72
N LEU A 53 3.14 -8.41 0.39
CA LEU A 53 4.37 -9.01 0.89
C LEU A 53 5.53 -8.94 -0.10
N ALA A 54 5.41 -8.18 -1.18
CA ALA A 54 6.40 -8.15 -2.26
C ALA A 54 7.82 -7.75 -1.80
N ASN A 55 7.93 -6.94 -0.75
CA ASN A 55 9.22 -6.49 -0.21
C ASN A 55 9.46 -6.98 1.22
N VAL A 56 8.84 -8.05 1.63
CA VAL A 56 8.85 -8.54 3.02
C VAL A 56 10.24 -8.91 3.52
N MET A 57 11.16 -9.30 2.63
CA MET A 57 12.52 -9.65 2.98
C MET A 57 13.41 -8.42 3.28
N ALA A 58 12.97 -7.24 2.89
CA ALA A 58 13.60 -5.97 3.27
C ALA A 58 12.77 -5.35 4.43
N GLY A 59 12.99 -5.82 5.64
CA GLY A 59 12.11 -5.61 6.79
C GLY A 59 11.84 -4.16 7.21
N ASP A 60 12.65 -3.21 6.76
CA ASP A 60 12.51 -1.77 7.02
C ASP A 60 11.80 -1.00 5.91
N LEU A 61 11.45 -1.67 4.81
CA LEU A 61 10.81 -1.07 3.63
C LEU A 61 9.47 -1.75 3.31
N PRO A 62 8.49 -1.70 4.21
CA PRO A 62 7.22 -2.42 4.01
C PRO A 62 6.52 -1.96 2.74
N SER A 63 6.10 -2.93 1.91
CA SER A 63 5.46 -2.72 0.60
C SER A 63 6.26 -1.85 -0.36
N ASP A 64 7.56 -1.67 -0.11
CA ASP A 64 8.47 -0.76 -0.82
C ASP A 64 7.89 0.65 -1.00
N GLY A 65 7.14 1.13 -0.01
CA GLY A 65 6.58 2.48 0.04
C GLY A 65 5.39 2.73 -0.88
N VAL A 66 4.80 1.70 -1.46
CA VAL A 66 3.58 1.82 -2.27
C VAL A 66 2.57 0.74 -1.93
N ILE A 67 1.32 1.14 -1.82
CA ILE A 67 0.19 0.24 -1.59
C ILE A 67 -0.63 0.19 -2.87
N THR A 68 -0.83 -1.00 -3.41
CA THR A 68 -1.55 -1.21 -4.66
C THR A 68 -2.67 -2.23 -4.46
N GLY A 69 -3.76 -2.09 -5.19
CA GLY A 69 -4.85 -3.04 -5.11
C GLY A 69 -6.07 -2.60 -5.89
N THR A 70 -7.16 -3.32 -5.67
CA THR A 70 -8.46 -3.02 -6.23
C THR A 70 -9.46 -2.74 -5.12
N ALA A 71 -10.46 -1.94 -5.42
CA ALA A 71 -11.49 -1.57 -4.46
C ALA A 71 -12.77 -1.18 -5.19
N MET A 72 -13.80 -0.84 -4.40
CA MET A 72 -15.02 -0.24 -4.91
C MET A 72 -15.12 1.20 -4.42
N ILE A 73 -15.55 2.12 -5.26
CA ILE A 73 -15.92 3.48 -4.87
C ILE A 73 -17.35 3.72 -5.34
N ALA A 74 -18.25 3.92 -4.39
CA ALA A 74 -19.69 4.06 -4.67
C ALA A 74 -20.22 2.90 -5.54
N GLY A 75 -19.82 1.67 -5.22
CA GLY A 75 -20.21 0.46 -5.93
C GLY A 75 -19.52 0.24 -7.28
N ARG A 76 -18.57 1.08 -7.67
CA ARG A 76 -17.84 0.95 -8.94
C ARG A 76 -16.43 0.44 -8.72
N PRO A 77 -15.97 -0.59 -9.46
CA PRO A 77 -14.63 -1.11 -9.31
C PRO A 77 -13.57 -0.13 -9.80
N VAL A 78 -12.49 -0.02 -9.03
CA VAL A 78 -11.30 0.79 -9.36
C VAL A 78 -10.04 0.01 -9.02
N ALA A 79 -8.95 0.32 -9.71
CA ALA A 79 -7.60 -0.01 -9.25
C ALA A 79 -7.00 1.25 -8.62
N LEU A 80 -6.14 1.07 -7.63
CA LEU A 80 -5.51 2.21 -6.98
C LEU A 80 -4.07 1.94 -6.59
N MET A 81 -3.31 3.02 -6.47
CA MET A 81 -2.01 3.04 -5.81
C MET A 81 -1.94 4.23 -4.86
N ALA A 82 -1.28 4.04 -3.74
CA ALA A 82 -1.03 5.09 -2.77
C ALA A 82 0.43 5.05 -2.34
N ASN A 83 1.10 6.20 -2.38
CA ASN A 83 2.46 6.31 -1.84
C ASN A 83 2.40 6.43 -0.33
N ASP A 84 3.23 5.63 0.35
CA ASP A 84 3.40 5.68 1.79
C ASP A 84 4.63 6.54 2.12
N SER A 85 4.40 7.78 2.53
CA SER A 85 5.48 8.71 2.87
C SER A 85 6.23 8.34 4.15
N THR A 86 5.74 7.37 4.92
CA THR A 86 6.45 6.85 6.10
C THR A 86 7.56 5.86 5.73
N VAL A 87 7.61 5.45 4.45
CA VAL A 87 8.62 4.55 3.91
C VAL A 87 9.43 5.28 2.84
N LYS A 88 10.71 5.49 3.06
CA LYS A 88 11.61 6.21 2.15
C LYS A 88 11.09 7.56 1.67
N ALA A 89 10.31 8.26 2.49
CA ALA A 89 9.65 9.53 2.13
C ALA A 89 8.78 9.43 0.85
N GLY A 90 8.26 8.25 0.54
CA GLY A 90 7.46 8.01 -0.66
C GLY A 90 8.27 7.85 -1.94
N SER A 91 9.60 7.72 -1.86
CA SER A 91 10.45 7.49 -3.03
C SER A 91 10.27 6.07 -3.58
N TRP A 92 10.60 5.88 -4.85
CA TRP A 92 10.38 4.62 -5.54
C TRP A 92 11.63 3.75 -5.57
N GLY A 93 11.47 2.47 -5.20
CA GLY A 93 12.45 1.43 -5.37
C GLY A 93 12.04 0.43 -6.47
N ALA A 94 12.79 -0.66 -6.60
CA ALA A 94 12.54 -1.67 -7.64
C ALA A 94 11.15 -2.32 -7.49
N ARG A 95 10.76 -2.67 -6.27
CA ARG A 95 9.43 -3.28 -6.02
C ARG A 95 8.30 -2.30 -6.18
N THR A 96 8.53 -1.01 -5.89
CA THR A 96 7.56 0.05 -6.15
C THR A 96 7.16 0.08 -7.61
N VAL A 97 8.15 0.12 -8.51
CA VAL A 97 7.93 0.17 -9.97
C VAL A 97 7.22 -1.08 -10.46
N GLU A 98 7.65 -2.27 -10.04
CA GLU A 98 7.01 -3.54 -10.39
C GLU A 98 5.54 -3.57 -9.97
N LYS A 99 5.24 -3.14 -8.75
CA LYS A 99 3.88 -3.11 -8.23
C LYS A 99 3.00 -2.11 -8.99
N ILE A 100 3.52 -0.94 -9.32
CA ILE A 100 2.79 0.08 -10.09
C ILE A 100 2.48 -0.43 -11.50
N ILE A 101 3.45 -1.00 -12.19
CA ILE A 101 3.23 -1.59 -13.52
C ILE A 101 2.16 -2.68 -13.44
N ARG A 102 2.27 -3.57 -12.47
CA ARG A 102 1.32 -4.67 -12.27
C ARG A 102 -0.10 -4.17 -12.06
N ILE A 103 -0.32 -3.16 -11.24
CA ILE A 103 -1.66 -2.66 -10.99
C ILE A 103 -2.23 -1.87 -12.19
N ILE A 104 -1.38 -1.18 -12.94
CA ILE A 104 -1.79 -0.51 -14.19
C ILE A 104 -2.26 -1.55 -15.22
N GLU A 105 -1.48 -2.62 -15.42
CA GLU A 105 -1.85 -3.70 -16.32
C GLU A 105 -3.17 -4.36 -15.90
N ARG A 106 -3.35 -4.58 -14.61
CA ARG A 106 -4.60 -5.14 -14.09
C ARG A 106 -5.79 -4.21 -14.32
N ALA A 107 -5.62 -2.91 -14.13
CA ALA A 107 -6.67 -1.93 -14.42
C ALA A 107 -7.05 -1.94 -15.91
N TYR A 108 -6.06 -2.04 -16.78
CA TYR A 108 -6.26 -2.15 -18.22
C TYR A 108 -7.02 -3.43 -18.58
N ASP A 109 -6.59 -4.59 -18.08
CA ASP A 109 -7.20 -5.88 -18.36
C ASP A 109 -8.64 -5.97 -17.88
N LEU A 110 -8.96 -5.34 -16.75
CA LEU A 110 -10.29 -5.31 -16.18
C LEU A 110 -11.15 -4.16 -16.71
N SER A 111 -10.58 -3.27 -17.52
CA SER A 111 -11.25 -2.06 -18.02
C SER A 111 -11.85 -1.20 -16.91
N ILE A 112 -11.09 -1.00 -15.84
CA ILE A 112 -11.48 -0.19 -14.69
C ILE A 112 -10.56 1.03 -14.54
N PRO A 113 -11.07 2.14 -13.95
CA PRO A 113 -10.25 3.33 -13.76
C PRO A 113 -9.13 3.10 -12.75
N MET A 114 -8.04 3.82 -12.92
CA MET A 114 -6.89 3.86 -12.02
C MET A 114 -6.93 5.13 -11.19
N VAL A 115 -6.80 4.99 -9.87
CA VAL A 115 -6.78 6.11 -8.92
C VAL A 115 -5.39 6.20 -8.28
N TRP A 116 -4.82 7.38 -8.25
CA TRP A 116 -3.50 7.67 -7.68
C TRP A 116 -3.64 8.57 -6.47
N LEU A 117 -3.07 8.12 -5.33
CA LEU A 117 -3.07 8.85 -4.06
C LEU A 117 -1.66 9.22 -3.60
#